data_4950056e676d7dae83b0327a3ac7f96d
#
_entry.id   4950056e676d7dae83b0327a3ac7f96d
#
_cell.length_a   1.000
_cell.length_b   1.000
_cell.length_c   1.000
_cell.angle_alpha   90.00
_cell.angle_beta   90.00
_cell.angle_gamma   90.00
#
_symmetry.space_group_name_H-M   'P 1'
#
loop_
_entity.id
_entity.type
_entity.pdbx_description
1 polymer ?
#
loop_
_entity_poly.entity_id
_entity_poly.type
_entity_poly.pdbx_seq_one_letter_code
_entity_poly.pdbx_strand_id
1 'polypeptide(L)'
;MIKLKDLHKSYKMGASSLHVLKGINLDIKEGELVAIMGSSGSGKSTLLNILGMLDVADEGDYILDDVPIKDLNETKAAKYRNKFLGFVFQSFNLINYKSALENVSLPLYYQGISRKERQELALDYLDRVGLKEWATHLPSELSGGQKQRVAIARAMASRPKVLLADEPTGALDTTTSYEVMDLIQKINEEGKTILVVTHEHDIAQMCKRVVMLKDGVIIEDKKIKQVLASAHV
;
A
#
# COMPACT_ATOMS: atom_id res chain seq x y z
N MET A 1 14.82 -5.78 2.42
CA MET A 1 13.50 -5.46 2.96
C MET A 1 12.45 -6.47 2.50
N ILE A 2 12.09 -6.56 1.21
CA ILE A 2 11.18 -7.57 0.63
C ILE A 2 11.96 -8.42 -0.35
N LYS A 3 11.87 -9.76 -0.22
CA LYS A 3 12.47 -10.69 -1.18
C LYS A 3 11.46 -11.76 -1.54
N LEU A 4 11.19 -11.88 -2.84
CA LEU A 4 10.40 -12.95 -3.43
C LEU A 4 11.30 -13.81 -4.29
N LYS A 5 11.20 -15.12 -4.16
CA LYS A 5 11.96 -16.08 -4.95
C LYS A 5 11.00 -17.15 -5.46
N ASP A 6 10.93 -17.24 -6.79
CA ASP A 6 10.15 -18.25 -7.53
C ASP A 6 8.71 -18.38 -7.00
N LEU A 7 8.03 -17.23 -6.81
CA LEU A 7 6.72 -17.18 -6.15
C LEU A 7 5.61 -17.48 -7.14
N HIS A 8 4.78 -18.49 -6.82
CA HIS A 8 3.66 -18.93 -7.64
C HIS A 8 2.32 -18.77 -6.90
N LYS A 9 1.27 -18.46 -7.66
CA LYS A 9 -0.11 -18.42 -7.16
C LYS A 9 -1.10 -18.85 -8.22
N SER A 10 -1.99 -19.76 -7.84
CA SER A 10 -3.11 -20.22 -8.67
C SER A 10 -4.42 -20.13 -7.91
N TYR A 11 -5.51 -19.92 -8.62
CA TYR A 11 -6.85 -19.97 -8.06
C TYR A 11 -7.68 -21.07 -8.74
N LYS A 12 -8.38 -21.87 -7.95
CA LYS A 12 -9.32 -22.88 -8.47
C LYS A 12 -10.58 -22.20 -9.02
N MET A 13 -10.92 -22.50 -10.25
CA MET A 13 -12.13 -22.03 -10.93
C MET A 13 -12.96 -23.23 -11.37
N GLY A 14 -13.74 -23.79 -10.44
CA GLY A 14 -14.47 -25.05 -10.67
C GLY A 14 -13.51 -26.21 -10.95
N ALA A 15 -13.60 -26.81 -12.13
CA ALA A 15 -12.70 -27.92 -12.56
C ALA A 15 -11.37 -27.45 -13.13
N SER A 16 -11.18 -26.15 -13.39
CA SER A 16 -9.94 -25.57 -13.91
C SER A 16 -9.16 -24.84 -12.84
N SER A 17 -7.88 -24.56 -13.12
CA SER A 17 -7.03 -23.73 -12.28
C SER A 17 -6.45 -22.58 -13.12
N LEU A 18 -6.53 -21.37 -12.59
CA LEU A 18 -5.92 -20.18 -13.19
C LEU A 18 -4.60 -19.89 -12.49
N HIS A 19 -3.49 -20.10 -13.18
CA HIS A 19 -2.14 -19.77 -12.70
C HIS A 19 -1.89 -18.28 -12.91
N VAL A 20 -1.97 -17.49 -11.84
CA VAL A 20 -1.94 -16.02 -11.88
C VAL A 20 -0.53 -15.48 -11.72
N LEU A 21 0.27 -16.00 -10.80
CA LEU A 21 1.69 -15.63 -10.65
C LEU A 21 2.56 -16.83 -10.98
N LYS A 22 3.58 -16.61 -11.82
CA LYS A 22 4.31 -17.68 -12.49
C LYS A 22 5.83 -17.50 -12.29
N GLY A 23 6.31 -17.77 -11.05
CA GLY A 23 7.73 -17.68 -10.74
C GLY A 23 8.22 -16.24 -10.57
N ILE A 24 7.51 -15.43 -9.75
CA ILE A 24 7.91 -14.04 -9.48
C ILE A 24 9.18 -14.00 -8.64
N ASN A 25 10.19 -13.33 -9.18
CA ASN A 25 11.43 -12.99 -8.48
C ASN A 25 11.51 -11.47 -8.34
N LEU A 26 11.57 -10.95 -7.10
CA LEU A 26 11.58 -9.51 -6.84
C LEU A 26 12.34 -9.23 -5.54
N ASP A 27 13.30 -8.31 -5.60
CA ASP A 27 14.02 -7.82 -4.43
C ASP A 27 13.80 -6.32 -4.30
N ILE A 28 13.19 -5.88 -3.18
CA ILE A 28 12.94 -4.46 -2.88
C ILE A 28 13.73 -4.10 -1.64
N LYS A 29 14.57 -3.08 -1.77
CA LYS A 29 15.41 -2.56 -0.70
C LYS A 29 14.63 -1.58 0.18
N GLU A 30 15.14 -1.35 1.38
CA GLU A 30 14.60 -0.33 2.27
C GLU A 30 14.68 1.07 1.63
N GLY A 31 13.65 1.87 1.79
CA GLY A 31 13.55 3.23 1.25
C GLY A 31 13.26 3.33 -0.26
N GLU A 32 13.06 2.22 -0.97
CA GLU A 32 12.66 2.28 -2.38
C GLU A 32 11.21 2.75 -2.54
N LEU A 33 10.96 3.53 -3.59
CA LEU A 33 9.62 3.87 -4.10
C LEU A 33 9.46 3.19 -5.46
N VAL A 34 8.66 2.12 -5.49
CA VAL A 34 8.53 1.21 -6.63
C VAL A 34 7.10 1.23 -7.18
N ALA A 35 6.95 1.45 -8.47
CA ALA A 35 5.70 1.22 -9.18
C ALA A 35 5.64 -0.22 -9.70
N ILE A 36 4.54 -0.92 -9.42
CA ILE A 36 4.20 -2.21 -10.04
C ILE A 36 3.14 -1.93 -11.08
N MET A 37 3.52 -2.03 -12.35
CA MET A 37 2.65 -1.75 -13.49
C MET A 37 2.23 -3.02 -14.22
N GLY A 38 1.19 -2.92 -15.02
CA GLY A 38 0.71 -3.97 -15.92
C GLY A 38 -0.75 -3.77 -16.29
N SER A 39 -1.22 -4.46 -17.34
CA SER A 39 -2.62 -4.46 -17.75
C SER A 39 -3.54 -5.08 -16.70
N SER A 40 -4.86 -4.87 -16.82
CA SER A 40 -5.83 -5.58 -16.01
C SER A 40 -5.65 -7.10 -16.17
N GLY A 41 -5.76 -7.84 -15.07
CA GLY A 41 -5.56 -9.30 -15.07
C GLY A 41 -4.11 -9.76 -15.09
N SER A 42 -3.10 -8.89 -15.12
CA SER A 42 -1.68 -9.29 -15.15
C SER A 42 -1.17 -9.90 -13.82
N GLY A 43 -1.94 -9.86 -12.73
CA GLY A 43 -1.58 -10.41 -11.42
C GLY A 43 -1.16 -9.38 -10.37
N LYS A 44 -1.23 -8.06 -10.66
CA LYS A 44 -0.79 -6.99 -9.73
C LYS A 44 -1.46 -7.06 -8.36
N SER A 45 -2.78 -7.10 -8.31
CA SER A 45 -3.54 -7.15 -7.04
C SER A 45 -3.29 -8.46 -6.29
N THR A 46 -3.10 -9.58 -7.01
CA THR A 46 -2.71 -10.86 -6.40
C THR A 46 -1.33 -10.74 -5.75
N LEU A 47 -0.36 -10.16 -6.48
CA LEU A 47 0.98 -9.92 -5.93
C LEU A 47 0.92 -9.01 -4.70
N LEU A 48 0.14 -7.92 -4.78
CA LEU A 48 -0.03 -6.99 -3.65
C LEU A 48 -0.68 -7.67 -2.44
N ASN A 49 -1.69 -8.53 -2.65
CA ASN A 49 -2.33 -9.27 -1.57
C ASN A 49 -1.36 -10.24 -0.87
N ILE A 50 -0.49 -10.91 -1.63
CA ILE A 50 0.53 -11.78 -1.05
C ILE A 50 1.57 -10.94 -0.28
N LEU A 51 2.07 -9.85 -0.86
CA LEU A 51 2.97 -8.92 -0.18
C LEU A 51 2.34 -8.35 1.10
N GLY A 52 1.03 -8.14 1.05
CA GLY A 52 0.23 -7.69 2.18
C GLY A 52 -0.12 -8.76 3.22
N MET A 53 0.27 -10.01 2.99
CA MET A 53 -0.15 -11.15 3.81
C MET A 53 -1.68 -11.27 3.93
N LEU A 54 -2.43 -10.82 2.90
CA LEU A 54 -3.88 -10.99 2.77
C LEU A 54 -4.22 -12.27 2.02
N ASP A 55 -3.25 -12.82 1.28
CA ASP A 55 -3.31 -14.11 0.61
C ASP A 55 -1.95 -14.81 0.78
N VAL A 56 -1.90 -16.11 0.51
CA VAL A 56 -0.71 -16.96 0.66
C VAL A 56 -0.28 -17.46 -0.71
N ALA A 57 1.03 -17.42 -0.99
CA ALA A 57 1.59 -18.05 -2.19
C ALA A 57 1.45 -19.58 -2.11
N ASP A 58 1.27 -20.24 -3.26
CA ASP A 58 1.20 -21.69 -3.33
C ASP A 58 2.61 -22.31 -3.25
N GLU A 59 3.59 -21.65 -3.93
CA GLU A 59 4.99 -22.09 -3.96
C GLU A 59 5.93 -20.87 -3.91
N GLY A 60 7.20 -21.12 -3.65
CA GLY A 60 8.24 -20.11 -3.57
C GLY A 60 8.44 -19.54 -2.18
N ASP A 61 9.32 -18.56 -2.09
CA ASP A 61 9.66 -17.91 -0.82
C ASP A 61 9.27 -16.43 -0.81
N TYR A 62 8.71 -15.99 0.32
CA TYR A 62 8.51 -14.58 0.64
C TYR A 62 9.18 -14.26 1.97
N ILE A 63 10.13 -13.33 1.95
CA ILE A 63 10.83 -12.83 3.13
C ILE A 63 10.52 -11.33 3.25
N LEU A 64 10.06 -10.91 4.43
CA LEU A 64 9.87 -9.51 4.79
C LEU A 64 10.68 -9.19 6.03
N ASP A 65 11.59 -8.21 5.94
CA ASP A 65 12.47 -7.80 7.03
C ASP A 65 13.20 -9.01 7.67
N ASP A 66 13.80 -9.83 6.80
CA ASP A 66 14.54 -11.06 7.11
C ASP A 66 13.73 -12.19 7.79
N VAL A 67 12.39 -12.05 7.86
CA VAL A 67 11.47 -13.06 8.37
C VAL A 67 10.78 -13.80 7.23
N PRO A 68 10.87 -15.16 7.15
CA PRO A 68 10.11 -15.96 6.21
C PRO A 68 8.60 -15.90 6.55
N ILE A 69 7.80 -15.39 5.62
CA ILE A 69 6.36 -15.14 5.86
C ILE A 69 5.55 -16.43 5.85
N LYS A 70 5.94 -17.42 5.03
CA LYS A 70 5.24 -18.72 4.95
C LYS A 70 5.20 -19.49 6.27
N ASP A 71 6.11 -19.19 7.20
CA ASP A 71 6.20 -19.87 8.51
C ASP A 71 5.30 -19.23 9.56
N LEU A 72 4.61 -18.13 9.22
CA LEU A 72 3.72 -17.44 10.12
C LEU A 72 2.30 -18.05 10.09
N ASN A 73 1.78 -18.41 11.27
CA ASN A 73 0.34 -18.69 11.38
C ASN A 73 -0.46 -17.38 11.30
N GLU A 74 -1.78 -17.49 11.05
CA GLU A 74 -2.71 -16.36 10.91
C GLU A 74 -2.55 -15.28 12.00
N THR A 75 -2.46 -15.68 13.27
CA THR A 75 -2.35 -14.75 14.40
C THR A 75 -1.03 -13.98 14.36
N LYS A 76 0.08 -14.66 14.03
CA LYS A 76 1.39 -14.02 13.88
C LYS A 76 1.43 -13.14 12.65
N ALA A 77 0.88 -13.60 11.50
CA ALA A 77 0.78 -12.82 10.28
C ALA A 77 -0.03 -11.54 10.50
N ALA A 78 -1.17 -11.58 11.19
CA ALA A 78 -1.96 -10.41 11.52
C ALA A 78 -1.20 -9.38 12.39
N LYS A 79 -0.46 -9.85 13.40
CA LYS A 79 0.40 -8.99 14.23
C LYS A 79 1.55 -8.40 13.42
N TYR A 80 2.17 -9.21 12.55
CA TYR A 80 3.27 -8.79 11.71
C TYR A 80 2.80 -7.75 10.68
N ARG A 81 1.66 -8.01 10.03
CA ARG A 81 0.99 -7.07 9.11
C ARG A 81 0.73 -5.72 9.78
N ASN A 82 0.09 -5.72 10.95
CA ASN A 82 -0.20 -4.48 11.67
C ASN A 82 1.06 -3.69 12.06
N LYS A 83 2.18 -4.37 12.33
CA LYS A 83 3.44 -3.74 12.74
C LYS A 83 4.26 -3.22 11.56
N PHE A 84 4.28 -3.94 10.45
CA PHE A 84 5.24 -3.70 9.35
C PHE A 84 4.62 -3.11 8.11
N LEU A 85 3.31 -3.30 7.89
CA LEU A 85 2.63 -2.91 6.66
C LEU A 85 1.56 -1.84 6.90
N GLY A 86 1.52 -0.85 6.02
CA GLY A 86 0.41 0.07 5.86
C GLY A 86 -0.27 -0.17 4.50
N PHE A 87 -1.60 -0.01 4.44
CA PHE A 87 -2.37 -0.21 3.22
C PHE A 87 -3.13 1.04 2.83
N VAL A 88 -3.03 1.40 1.55
CA VAL A 88 -3.81 2.44 0.89
C VAL A 88 -4.52 1.79 -0.30
N PHE A 89 -5.83 1.93 -0.40
CA PHE A 89 -6.65 1.32 -1.44
C PHE A 89 -7.33 2.37 -2.31
N GLN A 90 -7.63 2.01 -3.55
CA GLN A 90 -8.37 2.84 -4.50
C GLN A 90 -9.73 3.32 -3.94
N SER A 91 -10.47 2.43 -3.27
CA SER A 91 -11.77 2.73 -2.67
C SER A 91 -11.68 3.29 -1.26
N PHE A 92 -10.50 3.78 -0.83
CA PHE A 92 -10.21 4.34 0.51
C PHE A 92 -10.39 3.35 1.66
N ASN A 93 -11.37 2.47 1.60
CA ASN A 93 -11.75 1.46 2.62
C ASN A 93 -11.86 2.06 4.03
N LEU A 94 -12.45 3.26 4.14
CA LEU A 94 -12.76 3.88 5.41
C LEU A 94 -14.04 3.26 6.00
N ILE A 95 -14.08 3.17 7.33
CA ILE A 95 -15.27 2.72 8.04
C ILE A 95 -16.26 3.89 8.08
N ASN A 96 -17.38 3.77 7.38
CA ASN A 96 -18.30 4.88 7.09
C ASN A 96 -18.96 5.52 8.32
N TYR A 97 -19.16 4.74 9.41
CA TYR A 97 -19.75 5.21 10.66
C TYR A 97 -18.72 5.66 11.69
N LYS A 98 -17.44 5.74 11.31
CA LYS A 98 -16.35 6.26 12.14
C LYS A 98 -15.82 7.54 11.55
N SER A 99 -15.51 8.50 12.43
CA SER A 99 -14.87 9.75 12.02
C SER A 99 -13.48 9.53 11.40
N ALA A 100 -12.91 10.55 10.78
CA ALA A 100 -11.53 10.53 10.27
C ALA A 100 -10.55 10.14 11.39
N LEU A 101 -10.67 10.75 12.58
CA LEU A 101 -9.84 10.43 13.74
C LEU A 101 -9.95 8.97 14.17
N GLU A 102 -11.19 8.46 14.23
CA GLU A 102 -11.43 7.06 14.60
C GLU A 102 -10.89 6.07 13.57
N ASN A 103 -11.00 6.39 12.27
CA ASN A 103 -10.40 5.58 11.20
C ASN A 103 -8.88 5.53 11.34
N VAL A 104 -8.22 6.67 11.56
CA VAL A 104 -6.76 6.75 11.70
C VAL A 104 -6.30 6.07 13.00
N SER A 105 -7.07 6.14 14.08
CA SER A 105 -6.72 5.52 15.37
C SER A 105 -6.87 3.99 15.39
N LEU A 106 -7.55 3.39 14.41
CA LEU A 106 -7.89 1.97 14.40
C LEU A 106 -6.68 1.02 14.42
N PRO A 107 -5.63 1.20 13.60
CA PRO A 107 -4.43 0.35 13.67
C PRO A 107 -3.75 0.38 15.04
N LEU A 108 -3.76 1.54 15.69
CA LEU A 108 -3.19 1.74 17.02
C LEU A 108 -3.97 1.00 18.11
N TYR A 109 -5.29 0.87 17.94
CA TYR A 109 -6.12 0.04 18.84
C TYR A 109 -5.66 -1.41 18.84
N TYR A 110 -5.39 -1.97 17.64
CA TYR A 110 -4.88 -3.34 17.49
C TYR A 110 -3.45 -3.51 18.01
N GLN A 111 -2.68 -2.43 18.15
CA GLN A 111 -1.38 -2.43 18.83
C GLN A 111 -1.49 -2.36 20.35
N GLY A 112 -2.69 -2.25 20.90
CA GLY A 112 -2.92 -2.16 22.35
C GLY A 112 -2.67 -0.78 22.95
N ILE A 113 -2.55 0.27 22.13
CA ILE A 113 -2.30 1.64 22.57
C ILE A 113 -3.56 2.19 23.26
N SER A 114 -3.38 2.88 24.38
CA SER A 114 -4.48 3.45 25.16
C SER A 114 -5.34 4.40 24.35
N ARG A 115 -6.64 4.57 24.74
CA ARG A 115 -7.57 5.43 23.97
C ARG A 115 -7.06 6.87 23.86
N LYS A 116 -6.54 7.43 24.92
CA LYS A 116 -6.03 8.81 24.94
C LYS A 116 -4.85 8.95 23.98
N GLU A 117 -3.83 8.12 24.14
CA GLU A 117 -2.61 8.16 23.35
C GLU A 117 -2.86 7.92 21.87
N ARG A 118 -3.71 6.94 21.48
CA ARG A 118 -4.01 6.69 20.06
C ARG A 118 -4.80 7.81 19.41
N GLN A 119 -5.63 8.55 20.17
CA GLN A 119 -6.32 9.74 19.65
C GLN A 119 -5.35 10.89 19.41
N GLU A 120 -4.41 11.12 20.31
CA GLU A 120 -3.36 12.12 20.15
C GLU A 120 -2.48 11.81 18.94
N LEU A 121 -2.01 10.56 18.81
CA LEU A 121 -1.25 10.10 17.63
C LEU A 121 -2.04 10.21 16.33
N ALA A 122 -3.31 9.79 16.33
CA ALA A 122 -4.15 9.89 15.14
C ALA A 122 -4.38 11.33 14.71
N LEU A 123 -4.52 12.27 15.65
CA LEU A 123 -4.65 13.70 15.36
C LEU A 123 -3.37 14.27 14.77
N ASP A 124 -2.19 13.84 15.25
CA ASP A 124 -0.89 14.20 14.66
C ASP A 124 -0.78 13.73 13.21
N TYR A 125 -1.16 12.47 12.91
CA TYR A 125 -1.16 11.98 11.54
C TYR A 125 -2.16 12.69 10.63
N LEU A 126 -3.33 13.11 11.15
CA LEU A 126 -4.27 13.95 10.40
C LEU A 126 -3.70 15.34 10.13
N ASP A 127 -2.99 15.92 11.10
CA ASP A 127 -2.31 17.21 10.93
C ASP A 127 -1.24 17.13 9.82
N ARG A 128 -0.42 16.07 9.80
CA ARG A 128 0.60 15.82 8.77
C ARG A 128 0.05 15.70 7.34
N VAL A 129 -1.20 15.30 7.19
CA VAL A 129 -1.87 15.26 5.88
C VAL A 129 -2.80 16.47 5.63
N GLY A 130 -2.74 17.50 6.48
CA GLY A 130 -3.52 18.74 6.35
C GLY A 130 -5.01 18.58 6.66
N LEU A 131 -5.39 17.60 7.51
CA LEU A 131 -6.80 17.30 7.81
C LEU A 131 -7.15 17.34 9.32
N LYS A 132 -6.39 18.08 10.13
CA LYS A 132 -6.65 18.21 11.56
C LYS A 132 -8.05 18.71 11.87
N GLU A 133 -8.49 19.76 11.17
CA GLU A 133 -9.82 20.37 11.33
C GLU A 133 -10.97 19.43 10.91
N TRP A 134 -10.65 18.40 10.12
CA TRP A 134 -11.60 17.39 9.63
C TRP A 134 -11.65 16.13 10.51
N ALA A 135 -10.98 16.13 11.66
CA ALA A 135 -10.82 14.96 12.53
C ALA A 135 -12.15 14.32 12.96
N THR A 136 -13.18 15.12 13.20
CA THR A 136 -14.52 14.67 13.64
C THR A 136 -15.47 14.32 12.52
N HIS A 137 -15.13 14.63 11.25
CA HIS A 137 -16.01 14.40 10.09
C HIS A 137 -16.07 12.91 9.74
N LEU A 138 -17.24 12.49 9.27
CA LEU A 138 -17.49 11.17 8.72
C LEU A 138 -16.98 11.09 7.27
N PRO A 139 -16.66 9.91 6.74
CA PRO A 139 -16.24 9.74 5.35
C PRO A 139 -17.24 10.32 4.33
N SER A 140 -18.54 10.31 4.61
CA SER A 140 -19.56 10.91 3.74
C SER A 140 -19.46 12.43 3.60
N GLU A 141 -18.78 13.10 4.54
CA GLU A 141 -18.60 14.55 4.59
C GLU A 141 -17.26 15.00 3.98
N LEU A 142 -16.43 14.05 3.50
CA LEU A 142 -15.11 14.29 2.95
C LEU A 142 -15.11 14.16 1.42
N SER A 143 -14.32 14.99 0.74
CA SER A 143 -14.02 14.84 -0.68
C SER A 143 -13.22 13.55 -0.94
N GLY A 144 -13.10 13.11 -2.21
CA GLY A 144 -12.29 11.95 -2.59
C GLY A 144 -10.83 12.07 -2.13
N GLY A 145 -10.20 13.21 -2.40
CA GLY A 145 -8.82 13.48 -1.97
C GLY A 145 -8.65 13.53 -0.45
N GLN A 146 -9.63 14.09 0.27
CA GLN A 146 -9.62 14.06 1.74
C GLN A 146 -9.74 12.64 2.27
N LYS A 147 -10.63 11.81 1.72
CA LYS A 147 -10.74 10.38 2.07
C LYS A 147 -9.43 9.64 1.85
N GLN A 148 -8.77 9.90 0.73
CA GLN A 148 -7.48 9.26 0.42
C GLN A 148 -6.38 9.71 1.39
N ARG A 149 -6.31 10.99 1.73
CA ARG A 149 -5.37 11.49 2.75
C ARG A 149 -5.66 10.89 4.13
N VAL A 150 -6.93 10.70 4.52
CA VAL A 150 -7.29 9.96 5.75
C VAL A 150 -6.83 8.50 5.67
N ALA A 151 -7.00 7.83 4.53
CA ALA A 151 -6.54 6.44 4.34
C ALA A 151 -5.00 6.33 4.44
N ILE A 152 -4.27 7.31 3.89
CA ILE A 152 -2.81 7.40 4.03
C ILE A 152 -2.40 7.64 5.48
N ALA A 153 -3.04 8.59 6.18
CA ALA A 153 -2.80 8.86 7.59
C ALA A 153 -3.04 7.60 8.45
N ARG A 154 -4.14 6.87 8.18
CA ARG A 154 -4.44 5.58 8.83
C ARG A 154 -3.34 4.55 8.57
N ALA A 155 -2.89 4.43 7.32
CA ALA A 155 -1.83 3.48 6.96
C ALA A 155 -0.51 3.80 7.67
N MET A 156 -0.20 5.08 7.84
CA MET A 156 1.03 5.56 8.48
C MET A 156 0.97 5.55 10.01
N ALA A 157 -0.21 5.56 10.61
CA ALA A 157 -0.38 5.64 12.06
C ALA A 157 0.30 4.49 12.81
N SER A 158 0.29 3.28 12.25
CA SER A 158 1.01 2.12 12.81
C SER A 158 2.53 2.21 12.69
N ARG A 159 3.09 3.26 12.08
CA ARG A 159 4.52 3.45 11.78
C ARG A 159 5.11 2.28 10.98
N PRO A 160 4.49 1.91 9.86
CA PRO A 160 4.92 0.75 9.09
C PRO A 160 6.32 0.96 8.49
N LYS A 161 7.02 -0.13 8.16
CA LYS A 161 8.24 -0.11 7.35
C LYS A 161 7.93 -0.05 5.85
N VAL A 162 6.81 -0.67 5.45
CA VAL A 162 6.38 -0.73 4.04
C VAL A 162 4.96 -0.21 3.90
N LEU A 163 4.74 0.67 2.94
CA LEU A 163 3.43 1.13 2.50
C LEU A 163 3.07 0.44 1.18
N LEU A 164 1.94 -0.24 1.15
CA LEU A 164 1.38 -0.88 -0.03
C LEU A 164 0.19 -0.04 -0.51
N ALA A 165 0.27 0.52 -1.70
CA ALA A 165 -0.75 1.38 -2.28
C ALA A 165 -1.31 0.73 -3.56
N ASP A 166 -2.59 0.34 -3.53
CA ASP A 166 -3.31 -0.24 -4.65
C ASP A 166 -4.12 0.85 -5.36
N GLU A 167 -3.66 1.27 -6.52
CA GLU A 167 -4.25 2.33 -7.34
C GLU A 167 -4.65 3.57 -6.52
N PRO A 168 -3.71 4.20 -5.78
CA PRO A 168 -4.04 5.22 -4.79
C PRO A 168 -4.66 6.48 -5.37
N THR A 169 -4.62 6.65 -6.69
CA THR A 169 -5.13 7.80 -7.45
C THR A 169 -6.36 7.46 -8.30
N GLY A 170 -6.66 6.18 -8.51
CA GLY A 170 -7.62 5.71 -9.50
C GLY A 170 -9.10 6.12 -9.30
N ALA A 171 -9.44 6.76 -8.16
CA ALA A 171 -10.77 7.31 -7.86
C ALA A 171 -10.76 8.85 -7.74
N LEU A 172 -9.68 9.52 -8.19
CA LEU A 172 -9.44 10.95 -8.00
C LEU A 172 -9.32 11.66 -9.36
N ASP A 173 -9.55 12.97 -9.35
CA ASP A 173 -9.21 13.83 -10.48
C ASP A 173 -7.69 14.03 -10.57
N THR A 174 -7.21 14.54 -11.71
CA THR A 174 -5.78 14.67 -12.01
C THR A 174 -5.01 15.52 -10.98
N THR A 175 -5.56 16.68 -10.60
CA THR A 175 -4.90 17.58 -9.64
C THR A 175 -4.77 16.91 -8.27
N THR A 176 -5.87 16.34 -7.78
CA THR A 176 -5.90 15.62 -6.51
C THR A 176 -4.99 14.39 -6.54
N SER A 177 -4.85 13.72 -7.69
CA SER A 177 -3.92 12.60 -7.88
C SER A 177 -2.47 13.02 -7.67
N TYR A 178 -2.08 14.17 -8.19
CA TYR A 178 -0.74 14.69 -8.00
C TYR A 178 -0.49 15.13 -6.56
N GLU A 179 -1.46 15.73 -5.87
CA GLU A 179 -1.35 16.04 -4.44
C GLU A 179 -1.14 14.77 -3.59
N VAL A 180 -1.86 13.69 -3.91
CA VAL A 180 -1.71 12.39 -3.22
C VAL A 180 -0.33 11.78 -3.51
N MET A 181 0.15 11.87 -4.75
CA MET A 181 1.50 11.38 -5.09
C MET A 181 2.60 12.21 -4.46
N ASP A 182 2.45 13.53 -4.35
CA ASP A 182 3.37 14.41 -3.63
C ASP A 182 3.48 14.00 -2.15
N LEU A 183 2.35 13.70 -1.51
CA LEU A 183 2.34 13.18 -0.15
C LEU A 183 3.07 11.82 -0.05
N ILE A 184 2.84 10.90 -1.01
CA ILE A 184 3.53 9.60 -1.06
C ILE A 184 5.04 9.78 -1.25
N GLN A 185 5.47 10.71 -2.12
CA GLN A 185 6.88 11.03 -2.32
C GLN A 185 7.52 11.57 -1.05
N LYS A 186 6.87 12.51 -0.33
CA LYS A 186 7.34 13.03 0.97
C LYS A 186 7.48 11.92 2.01
N ILE A 187 6.52 11.01 2.10
CA ILE A 187 6.60 9.84 3.00
C ILE A 187 7.80 8.95 2.63
N ASN A 188 8.09 8.76 1.34
CA ASN A 188 9.26 7.99 0.91
C ASN A 188 10.58 8.71 1.25
N GLU A 189 10.64 10.04 1.15
CA GLU A 189 11.78 10.84 1.54
C GLU A 189 12.10 10.73 3.05
N GLU A 190 11.10 10.44 3.89
CA GLU A 190 11.27 10.09 5.30
C GLU A 190 11.88 8.67 5.50
N GLY A 191 12.25 7.97 4.42
CA GLY A 191 12.90 6.65 4.45
C GLY A 191 11.94 5.47 4.39
N LYS A 192 10.64 5.67 4.14
CA LYS A 192 9.67 4.57 4.02
C LYS A 192 9.79 3.85 2.68
N THR A 193 9.72 2.52 2.72
CA THR A 193 9.61 1.71 1.51
C THR A 193 8.18 1.74 1.02
N ILE A 194 7.95 2.07 -0.25
CA ILE A 194 6.59 2.22 -0.80
C ILE A 194 6.48 1.46 -2.11
N LEU A 195 5.41 0.66 -2.22
CA LEU A 195 5.01 0.00 -3.45
C LEU A 195 3.68 0.60 -3.90
N VAL A 196 3.65 1.12 -5.12
CA VAL A 196 2.46 1.67 -5.76
C VAL A 196 2.06 0.76 -6.90
N VAL A 197 0.94 0.09 -6.79
CA VAL A 197 0.31 -0.61 -7.92
C VAL A 197 -0.48 0.41 -8.72
N THR A 198 -0.20 0.52 -10.00
CA THR A 198 -0.95 1.40 -10.91
C THR A 198 -0.90 0.89 -12.35
N HIS A 199 -1.88 1.28 -13.14
CA HIS A 199 -1.87 1.12 -14.59
C HIS A 199 -1.62 2.46 -15.31
N GLU A 200 -1.53 3.57 -14.57
CA GLU A 200 -1.29 4.91 -15.06
C GLU A 200 0.22 5.18 -15.21
N HIS A 201 0.65 5.51 -16.43
CA HIS A 201 2.06 5.77 -16.72
C HIS A 201 2.60 7.00 -15.99
N ASP A 202 1.80 8.07 -15.89
CA ASP A 202 2.20 9.32 -15.24
C ASP A 202 2.46 9.11 -13.75
N ILE A 203 1.60 8.33 -13.08
CA ILE A 203 1.77 7.95 -11.67
C ILE A 203 3.02 7.09 -11.48
N ALA A 204 3.27 6.14 -12.39
CA ALA A 204 4.46 5.30 -12.32
C ALA A 204 5.76 6.10 -12.51
N GLN A 205 5.76 7.13 -13.36
CA GLN A 205 6.92 8.02 -13.54
C GLN A 205 7.25 8.85 -12.29
N MET A 206 6.30 9.01 -11.36
CA MET A 206 6.53 9.64 -10.06
C MET A 206 7.21 8.71 -9.06
N CYS A 207 7.42 7.44 -9.40
CA CYS A 207 8.23 6.51 -8.62
C CYS A 207 9.71 6.55 -9.03
N LYS A 208 10.57 5.82 -8.30
CA LYS A 208 12.03 5.74 -8.56
C LYS A 208 12.41 4.48 -9.34
N ARG A 209 11.52 3.49 -9.39
CA ARG A 209 11.71 2.20 -10.05
C ARG A 209 10.37 1.70 -10.58
N VAL A 210 10.36 1.09 -11.75
CA VAL A 210 9.17 0.49 -12.36
C VAL A 210 9.41 -0.99 -12.58
N VAL A 211 8.48 -1.80 -12.08
CA VAL A 211 8.40 -3.24 -12.31
C VAL A 211 7.16 -3.51 -13.17
N MET A 212 7.34 -4.04 -14.37
CA MET A 212 6.26 -4.34 -15.30
C MET A 212 5.86 -5.80 -15.20
N LEU A 213 4.61 -6.03 -14.81
CA LEU A 213 4.00 -7.36 -14.71
C LEU A 213 3.10 -7.61 -15.91
N LYS A 214 3.29 -8.73 -16.60
CA LYS A 214 2.48 -9.18 -17.73
C LYS A 214 2.22 -10.69 -17.63
N ASP A 215 0.96 -11.10 -17.73
CA ASP A 215 0.53 -12.51 -17.74
C ASP A 215 1.12 -13.36 -16.61
N GLY A 216 1.32 -12.72 -15.43
CA GLY A 216 1.83 -13.37 -14.23
C GLY A 216 3.35 -13.46 -14.12
N VAL A 217 4.11 -12.79 -15.00
CA VAL A 217 5.58 -12.73 -14.95
C VAL A 217 6.08 -11.29 -14.95
N ILE A 218 7.23 -11.04 -14.34
CA ILE A 218 7.93 -9.75 -14.46
C ILE A 218 8.66 -9.74 -15.80
N ILE A 219 8.31 -8.79 -16.65
CA ILE A 219 8.92 -8.63 -17.99
C ILE A 219 9.94 -7.48 -18.04
N GLU A 220 9.86 -6.56 -17.11
CA GLU A 220 10.79 -5.44 -17.01
C GLU A 220 10.91 -5.01 -15.53
N ASP A 221 12.12 -4.64 -15.14
CA ASP A 221 12.45 -4.09 -13.82
C ASP A 221 13.58 -3.08 -13.99
N LYS A 222 13.26 -1.81 -13.87
CA LYS A 222 14.23 -0.73 -14.14
C LYS A 222 14.09 0.44 -13.18
N LYS A 223 15.22 1.06 -12.84
CA LYS A 223 15.25 2.37 -12.20
C LYS A 223 14.94 3.43 -13.25
N ILE A 224 14.20 4.45 -12.84
CA ILE A 224 13.83 5.57 -13.70
C ILE A 224 14.20 6.90 -13.03
N LYS A 225 14.29 7.96 -13.83
CA LYS A 225 14.39 9.32 -13.31
C LYS A 225 13.00 9.72 -12.79
N GLN A 226 12.91 9.93 -11.48
CA GLN A 226 11.65 10.30 -10.84
C GLN A 226 11.15 11.67 -11.34
N VAL A 227 9.88 11.77 -11.66
CA VAL A 227 9.15 13.02 -11.85
C VAL A 227 8.59 13.45 -10.50
N LEU A 228 8.78 14.70 -10.12
CA LEU A 228 8.24 15.24 -8.88
C LEU A 228 6.78 15.64 -9.08
N ALA A 229 5.89 15.11 -8.26
CA ALA A 229 4.47 15.42 -8.29
C ALA A 229 4.21 16.91 -7.98
N SER A 230 5.02 17.52 -7.10
CA SER A 230 4.98 18.95 -6.77
C SER A 230 5.18 19.90 -7.97
N ALA A 231 5.72 19.42 -9.08
CA ALA A 231 5.84 20.21 -10.31
C ALA A 231 4.50 20.36 -11.07
N HIS A 232 3.47 19.64 -10.66
CA HIS A 232 2.15 19.59 -11.30
C HIS A 232 1.01 20.05 -10.37
N VAL A 233 1.32 20.43 -9.12
CA VAL A 233 0.39 20.92 -8.10
C VAL A 233 0.35 22.46 -8.10
#